data_0e470aac85789e5cb8304e9cff69e4d6
#
_entry.id   0e470aac85789e5cb8304e9cff69e4d6
#
_cell.length_a   1.000
_cell.length_b   1.000
_cell.length_c   1.000
_cell.angle_alpha   90.00
_cell.angle_beta   90.00
_cell.angle_gamma   90.00
#
_symmetry.space_group_name_H-M   'P 1'
#
loop_
_entity.id
_entity.type
_entity.pdbx_description
1 polymer ?
#
loop_
_entity_poly.entity_id
_entity_poly.type
_entity_poly.pdbx_seq_one_letter_code
_entity_poly.pdbx_strand_id
1 'polypeptide(L)'
;MSSSSRCAKLDRPTRRLALVALAAALGGSCVAAQPAAPAELRSEVPTARLQGHGQLRFLGLHVYDIRWWTPTAVSAHEALSVESALEIEYARALKGPLIAERSIKEMRRVGEFSVVDEARWLGQMKQLFPDVQTGDRITGVNRRSEGVRFYVNGRLAGEVRDAAFAPLFFGIWLSPRTSEPKLRAELLGTAP
;
A
#
# COMPACT_ATOMS: atom_id res chain seq x y z
N MET A 1 -22.60 -79.52 -65.89
CA MET A 1 -21.20 -79.67 -65.51
C MET A 1 -20.77 -78.36 -64.89
N SER A 2 -20.45 -78.50 -63.70
CA SER A 2 -20.25 -77.49 -62.70
C SER A 2 -18.89 -76.80 -62.81
N SER A 3 -18.81 -75.51 -62.66
CA SER A 3 -17.54 -74.90 -62.25
C SER A 3 -17.84 -73.73 -61.35
N SER A 4 -17.44 -73.91 -60.13
CA SER A 4 -17.58 -72.99 -59.01
C SER A 4 -16.35 -72.09 -59.04
N SER A 5 -16.58 -70.77 -59.08
CA SER A 5 -15.57 -69.74 -58.85
C SER A 5 -15.81 -69.00 -57.54
N ARG A 6 -14.93 -69.24 -56.62
CA ARG A 6 -14.87 -68.61 -55.34
C ARG A 6 -14.33 -67.15 -55.47
N CYS A 7 -15.12 -66.20 -55.09
CA CYS A 7 -14.72 -64.81 -54.99
C CYS A 7 -14.09 -64.58 -53.62
N ALA A 8 -12.83 -64.19 -53.63
CA ALA A 8 -12.07 -63.86 -52.43
C ALA A 8 -12.43 -62.44 -51.97
N LYS A 9 -12.86 -62.34 -50.73
CA LYS A 9 -13.16 -61.08 -50.04
C LYS A 9 -11.85 -60.49 -49.56
N LEU A 10 -11.46 -59.32 -50.08
CA LEU A 10 -10.38 -58.54 -49.56
C LEU A 10 -10.87 -57.72 -48.35
N ASP A 11 -10.38 -58.05 -47.21
CA ASP A 11 -10.51 -57.25 -46.01
C ASP A 11 -9.59 -56.00 -46.08
N ARG A 12 -10.19 -54.83 -46.02
CA ARG A 12 -9.49 -53.56 -45.88
C ARG A 12 -9.37 -53.19 -44.40
N PRO A 13 -8.18 -52.98 -43.86
CA PRO A 13 -8.06 -52.49 -42.51
C PRO A 13 -8.35 -50.97 -42.45
N THR A 14 -9.41 -50.65 -41.75
CA THR A 14 -9.78 -49.26 -41.39
C THR A 14 -8.72 -48.69 -40.43
N ARG A 15 -7.86 -47.84 -40.97
CA ARG A 15 -6.98 -47.00 -40.13
C ARG A 15 -7.83 -45.95 -39.39
N ARG A 16 -8.06 -46.19 -38.10
CA ARG A 16 -8.57 -45.15 -37.18
C ARG A 16 -7.45 -44.16 -36.89
N LEU A 17 -7.53 -42.98 -37.49
CA LEU A 17 -6.74 -41.82 -37.12
C LEU A 17 -7.22 -41.32 -35.73
N ALA A 18 -6.42 -41.59 -34.70
CA ALA A 18 -6.64 -41.01 -33.40
C ALA A 18 -6.14 -39.54 -33.45
N LEU A 19 -7.07 -38.60 -33.49
CA LEU A 19 -6.83 -37.18 -33.28
C LEU A 19 -6.55 -36.99 -31.80
N VAL A 20 -5.27 -36.84 -31.42
CA VAL A 20 -4.85 -36.38 -30.09
C VAL A 20 -5.07 -34.86 -30.08
N ALA A 21 -6.16 -34.40 -29.49
CA ALA A 21 -6.38 -33.00 -29.19
C ALA A 21 -5.46 -32.60 -28.04
N LEU A 22 -4.38 -31.87 -28.36
CA LEU A 22 -3.49 -31.27 -27.39
C LEU A 22 -4.19 -30.00 -26.85
N ALA A 23 -4.90 -30.13 -25.73
CA ALA A 23 -5.48 -28.99 -25.01
C ALA A 23 -4.35 -28.24 -24.32
N ALA A 24 -3.84 -27.16 -24.93
CA ALA A 24 -2.96 -26.21 -24.30
C ALA A 24 -3.74 -25.42 -23.24
N ALA A 25 -3.61 -25.81 -21.98
CA ALA A 25 -4.13 -25.04 -20.85
C ALA A 25 -3.31 -23.74 -20.76
N LEU A 26 -3.83 -22.64 -21.29
CA LEU A 26 -3.37 -21.29 -21.03
C LEU A 26 -3.68 -20.98 -19.58
N GLY A 27 -2.77 -21.33 -18.68
CA GLY A 27 -2.77 -20.88 -17.30
C GLY A 27 -2.53 -19.37 -17.26
N GLY A 28 -3.58 -18.58 -17.41
CA GLY A 28 -3.54 -17.15 -17.19
C GLY A 28 -3.24 -16.89 -15.72
N SER A 29 -1.98 -16.54 -15.40
CA SER A 29 -1.65 -15.98 -14.08
C SER A 29 -2.46 -14.70 -13.91
N CYS A 30 -3.52 -14.74 -13.07
CA CYS A 30 -4.17 -13.52 -12.58
C CYS A 30 -3.13 -12.75 -11.77
N VAL A 31 -2.40 -11.85 -12.41
CA VAL A 31 -1.67 -10.81 -11.71
C VAL A 31 -2.73 -9.92 -11.09
N ALA A 32 -2.91 -10.03 -9.78
CA ALA A 32 -3.77 -9.12 -9.04
C ALA A 32 -3.29 -7.69 -9.34
N ALA A 33 -4.15 -6.89 -9.96
CA ALA A 33 -3.83 -5.50 -10.27
C ALA A 33 -3.53 -4.78 -8.96
N GLN A 34 -2.32 -4.26 -8.81
CA GLN A 34 -1.97 -3.43 -7.66
C GLN A 34 -2.87 -2.20 -7.67
N PRO A 35 -3.34 -1.73 -6.51
CA PRO A 35 -4.13 -0.50 -6.45
C PRO A 35 -3.36 0.65 -7.10
N ALA A 36 -4.05 1.45 -7.89
CA ALA A 36 -3.44 2.61 -8.52
C ALA A 36 -3.01 3.64 -7.46
N ALA A 37 -1.83 4.22 -7.65
CA ALA A 37 -1.37 5.28 -6.76
C ALA A 37 -2.34 6.47 -6.78
N PRO A 38 -2.57 7.12 -5.63
CA PRO A 38 -3.38 8.33 -5.53
C PRO A 38 -2.96 9.41 -6.53
N ALA A 39 -3.90 10.22 -6.99
CA ALA A 39 -3.66 11.21 -8.02
C ALA A 39 -2.56 12.22 -7.63
N GLU A 40 -2.51 12.63 -6.36
CA GLU A 40 -1.51 13.52 -5.79
C GLU A 40 -0.09 12.96 -5.89
N LEU A 41 0.07 11.62 -5.85
CA LEU A 41 1.39 11.00 -5.95
C LEU A 41 1.96 11.04 -7.38
N ARG A 42 1.16 11.26 -8.41
CA ARG A 42 1.65 11.37 -9.79
C ARG A 42 2.60 12.54 -9.98
N SER A 43 2.40 13.62 -9.23
CA SER A 43 3.27 14.79 -9.25
C SER A 43 4.35 14.77 -8.17
N GLU A 44 4.07 14.17 -7.01
CA GLU A 44 4.97 14.18 -5.88
C GLU A 44 6.00 13.03 -5.93
N VAL A 45 5.56 11.83 -6.28
CA VAL A 45 6.37 10.62 -6.39
C VAL A 45 5.95 9.86 -7.67
N PRO A 46 6.33 10.34 -8.87
CA PRO A 46 5.79 9.84 -10.15
C PRO A 46 5.95 8.33 -10.39
N THR A 47 6.97 7.72 -9.79
CA THR A 47 7.25 6.29 -9.87
C THR A 47 6.73 5.49 -8.68
N ALA A 48 5.85 6.09 -7.85
CA ALA A 48 5.34 5.46 -6.65
C ALA A 48 4.70 4.09 -6.93
N ARG A 49 5.12 3.09 -6.17
CA ARG A 49 4.56 1.74 -6.14
C ARG A 49 4.10 1.45 -4.72
N LEU A 50 3.07 0.64 -4.59
CA LEU A 50 2.65 0.16 -3.29
C LEU A 50 3.74 -0.78 -2.72
N GLN A 51 4.39 -0.35 -1.65
CA GLN A 51 5.37 -1.14 -0.92
C GLN A 51 4.68 -2.12 0.04
N GLY A 52 3.66 -1.65 0.74
CA GLY A 52 2.87 -2.46 1.65
C GLY A 52 1.62 -1.73 2.13
N HIS A 53 0.71 -2.47 2.73
CA HIS A 53 -0.54 -1.95 3.25
C HIS A 53 -0.97 -2.75 4.47
N GLY A 54 -1.82 -2.16 5.30
CA GLY A 54 -2.39 -2.82 6.46
C GLY A 54 -3.53 -2.00 7.07
N GLN A 55 -4.03 -2.46 8.21
CA GLN A 55 -5.16 -1.85 8.91
C GLN A 55 -4.80 -1.54 10.35
N LEU A 56 -5.16 -0.34 10.81
CA LEU A 56 -5.17 -0.07 12.25
C LEU A 56 -6.51 -0.51 12.84
N ARG A 57 -6.43 -1.37 13.85
CA ARG A 57 -7.56 -1.73 14.71
C ARG A 57 -7.26 -1.32 16.15
N PHE A 58 -8.22 -0.67 16.79
CA PHE A 58 -8.12 -0.30 18.21
C PHE A 58 -9.30 -0.89 18.97
N LEU A 59 -9.03 -1.71 19.98
CA LEU A 59 -10.05 -2.47 20.74
C LEU A 59 -11.03 -3.23 19.82
N GLY A 60 -10.50 -3.86 18.74
CA GLY A 60 -11.29 -4.59 17.75
C GLY A 60 -11.97 -3.71 16.69
N LEU A 61 -12.05 -2.40 16.88
CA LEU A 61 -12.67 -1.46 15.94
C LEU A 61 -11.69 -1.10 14.82
N HIS A 62 -12.13 -1.20 13.57
CA HIS A 62 -11.37 -0.72 12.42
C HIS A 62 -11.34 0.83 12.43
N VAL A 63 -10.14 1.39 12.44
CA VAL A 63 -9.92 2.84 12.52
C VAL A 63 -9.58 3.41 11.15
N TYR A 64 -8.62 2.79 10.46
CA TYR A 64 -8.22 3.16 9.10
C TYR A 64 -7.47 2.04 8.39
N ASP A 65 -7.44 2.13 7.07
CA ASP A 65 -6.50 1.44 6.18
C ASP A 65 -5.32 2.36 5.91
N ILE A 66 -4.12 1.79 5.82
CA ILE A 66 -2.91 2.55 5.51
C ILE A 66 -2.14 1.87 4.40
N ARG A 67 -1.58 2.66 3.47
CA ARG A 67 -0.76 2.23 2.36
C ARG A 67 0.54 3.01 2.34
N TRP A 68 1.65 2.31 2.16
CA TRP A 68 2.96 2.94 2.01
C TRP A 68 3.42 2.86 0.56
N TRP A 69 3.70 4.01 -0.02
CA TRP A 69 4.07 4.20 -1.41
C TRP A 69 5.52 4.64 -1.51
N THR A 70 6.32 3.96 -2.32
CA THR A 70 7.76 4.21 -2.51
C THR A 70 8.14 4.20 -3.98
N PRO A 71 9.17 4.95 -4.41
CA PRO A 71 9.60 4.97 -5.81
C PRO A 71 10.25 3.63 -6.24
N THR A 72 10.87 2.93 -5.30
CA THR A 72 11.54 1.63 -5.49
C THR A 72 11.26 0.74 -4.28
N ALA A 73 11.58 -0.56 -4.36
CA ALA A 73 11.56 -1.42 -3.19
C ALA A 73 12.51 -0.89 -2.11
N VAL A 74 12.03 -0.79 -0.88
CA VAL A 74 12.75 -0.17 0.25
C VAL A 74 12.90 -1.19 1.36
N SER A 75 14.12 -1.33 1.87
CA SER A 75 14.41 -2.16 3.04
C SER A 75 13.94 -1.50 4.35
N ALA A 76 13.73 -2.31 5.39
CA ALA A 76 13.33 -1.82 6.72
C ALA A 76 14.33 -0.82 7.32
N HIS A 77 15.59 -0.88 6.92
CA HIS A 77 16.66 0.01 7.38
C HIS A 77 16.56 1.41 6.74
N GLU A 78 16.09 1.48 5.50
CA GLU A 78 16.02 2.71 4.71
C GLU A 78 14.66 3.42 4.83
N ALA A 79 13.67 2.78 5.48
CA ALA A 79 12.27 3.20 5.47
C ALA A 79 12.02 4.67 5.85
N LEU A 80 12.84 5.24 6.74
CA LEU A 80 12.72 6.63 7.21
C LEU A 80 13.57 7.63 6.41
N SER A 81 14.46 7.14 5.52
CA SER A 81 15.40 7.99 4.77
C SER A 81 15.05 8.16 3.29
N VAL A 82 13.98 7.55 2.81
CA VAL A 82 13.57 7.64 1.40
C VAL A 82 12.40 8.59 1.20
N GLU A 83 12.32 9.19 0.02
CA GLU A 83 11.09 9.84 -0.43
C GLU A 83 9.99 8.80 -0.53
N SER A 84 8.86 9.07 0.09
CA SER A 84 7.76 8.11 0.15
C SER A 84 6.46 8.82 0.54
N ALA A 85 5.35 8.10 0.46
CA ALA A 85 4.09 8.61 0.95
C ALA A 85 3.36 7.57 1.79
N LEU A 86 2.70 8.04 2.85
CA LEU A 86 1.74 7.28 3.62
C LEU A 86 0.34 7.81 3.32
N GLU A 87 -0.51 6.95 2.82
CA GLU A 87 -1.92 7.21 2.54
C GLU A 87 -2.76 6.53 3.60
N ILE A 88 -3.58 7.28 4.30
CA ILE A 88 -4.50 6.79 5.34
C ILE A 88 -5.92 7.04 4.87
N GLU A 89 -6.71 5.98 4.75
CA GLU A 89 -8.14 6.03 4.45
C GLU A 89 -8.92 5.67 5.71
N TYR A 90 -9.71 6.61 6.22
CA TYR A 90 -10.40 6.44 7.49
C TYR A 90 -11.65 5.56 7.36
N ALA A 91 -11.78 4.59 8.23
CA ALA A 91 -12.94 3.70 8.31
C ALA A 91 -14.04 4.23 9.24
N ARG A 92 -13.80 5.36 9.90
CA ARG A 92 -14.72 6.00 10.85
C ARG A 92 -14.45 7.49 11.02
N ALA A 93 -15.45 8.20 11.53
CA ALA A 93 -15.30 9.61 11.85
C ALA A 93 -14.31 9.83 13.01
N LEU A 94 -13.39 10.77 12.83
CA LEU A 94 -12.44 11.23 13.85
C LEU A 94 -12.31 12.76 13.80
N LYS A 95 -11.99 13.35 14.95
CA LYS A 95 -11.72 14.79 15.05
C LYS A 95 -10.26 15.09 14.67
N GLY A 96 -10.06 16.04 13.75
CA GLY A 96 -8.74 16.48 13.29
C GLY A 96 -7.77 16.84 14.41
N PRO A 97 -8.17 17.66 15.41
CA PRO A 97 -7.32 17.95 16.55
C PRO A 97 -6.89 16.70 17.34
N LEU A 98 -7.74 15.68 17.46
CA LEU A 98 -7.38 14.43 18.16
C LEU A 98 -6.44 13.58 17.33
N ILE A 99 -6.54 13.62 15.99
CA ILE A 99 -5.57 12.98 15.10
C ILE A 99 -4.18 13.62 15.30
N ALA A 100 -4.10 14.96 15.34
CA ALA A 100 -2.86 15.69 15.57
C ALA A 100 -2.25 15.37 16.95
N GLU A 101 -3.04 15.36 18.02
CA GLU A 101 -2.60 15.04 19.37
C GLU A 101 -2.10 13.60 19.48
N ARG A 102 -2.80 12.66 18.86
CA ARG A 102 -2.33 11.27 18.79
C ARG A 102 -1.03 11.15 18.01
N SER A 103 -0.88 11.86 16.91
CA SER A 103 0.36 11.88 16.12
C SER A 103 1.55 12.34 16.96
N ILE A 104 1.44 13.46 17.70
CA ILE A 104 2.48 13.94 18.62
C ILE A 104 2.85 12.88 19.67
N LYS A 105 1.85 12.26 20.27
CA LYS A 105 2.08 11.20 21.28
C LYS A 105 2.88 10.03 20.70
N GLU A 106 2.57 9.59 19.49
CA GLU A 106 3.30 8.50 18.84
C GLU A 106 4.70 8.95 18.36
N MET A 107 4.84 10.19 17.87
CA MET A 107 6.14 10.76 17.53
C MET A 107 7.09 10.78 18.75
N ARG A 108 6.59 11.06 19.96
CA ARG A 108 7.37 10.98 21.21
C ARG A 108 7.89 9.57 21.49
N ARG A 109 7.17 8.54 21.08
CA ARG A 109 7.62 7.15 21.16
C ARG A 109 8.77 6.86 20.20
N VAL A 110 8.73 7.49 19.02
CA VAL A 110 9.74 7.29 17.97
C VAL A 110 11.07 7.95 18.33
N GLY A 111 11.02 9.18 18.86
CA GLY A 111 12.22 9.93 19.20
C GLY A 111 11.95 11.17 20.04
N GLU A 112 13.03 11.81 20.46
CA GLU A 112 12.98 13.01 21.30
C GLU A 112 12.90 14.27 20.43
N PHE A 113 12.21 15.27 20.91
CA PHE A 113 12.14 16.62 20.34
C PHE A 113 11.78 17.63 21.44
N SER A 114 12.04 18.90 21.19
CA SER A 114 11.82 19.94 22.18
C SER A 114 10.32 20.22 22.43
N VAL A 115 10.00 20.83 23.58
CA VAL A 115 8.63 21.32 23.86
C VAL A 115 8.20 22.41 22.86
N VAL A 116 9.18 23.17 22.35
CA VAL A 116 8.92 24.21 21.34
C VAL A 116 8.53 23.56 20.00
N ASP A 117 9.23 22.53 19.58
CA ASP A 117 8.91 21.78 18.35
C ASP A 117 7.56 21.07 18.49
N GLU A 118 7.29 20.49 19.66
CA GLU A 118 5.98 19.88 19.94
C GLU A 118 4.83 20.85 19.74
N ALA A 119 4.90 22.02 20.39
CA ALA A 119 3.84 23.03 20.30
C ALA A 119 3.66 23.52 18.86
N ARG A 120 4.76 23.73 18.14
CA ARG A 120 4.78 24.16 16.75
C ARG A 120 4.15 23.11 15.83
N TRP A 121 4.63 21.85 15.87
CA TRP A 121 4.13 20.77 15.03
C TRP A 121 2.68 20.41 15.33
N LEU A 122 2.31 20.39 16.62
CA LEU A 122 0.91 20.19 17.02
C LEU A 122 0.01 21.26 16.45
N GLY A 123 0.41 22.54 16.56
CA GLY A 123 -0.34 23.67 16.00
C GLY A 123 -0.51 23.56 14.48
N GLN A 124 0.57 23.23 13.76
CA GLN A 124 0.53 23.03 12.32
C GLN A 124 -0.39 21.86 11.92
N MET A 125 -0.25 20.70 12.57
CA MET A 125 -1.10 19.53 12.27
C MET A 125 -2.58 19.82 12.57
N LYS A 126 -2.91 20.57 13.64
CA LYS A 126 -4.30 20.98 13.92
C LYS A 126 -4.90 21.89 12.85
N GLN A 127 -4.08 22.64 12.14
CA GLN A 127 -4.53 23.45 11.00
C GLN A 127 -4.68 22.62 9.71
N LEU A 128 -3.86 21.58 9.54
CA LEU A 128 -3.79 20.77 8.33
C LEU A 128 -4.78 19.59 8.32
N PHE A 129 -5.11 19.06 9.49
CA PHE A 129 -5.96 17.87 9.62
C PHE A 129 -7.40 18.28 9.93
N PRO A 130 -8.33 18.10 8.96
CA PRO A 130 -9.75 18.35 9.22
C PRO A 130 -10.37 17.22 10.06
N ASP A 131 -11.58 17.44 10.52
CA ASP A 131 -12.44 16.33 10.92
C ASP A 131 -12.67 15.41 9.73
N VAL A 132 -12.51 14.12 9.93
CA VAL A 132 -12.67 13.11 8.88
C VAL A 132 -13.90 12.25 9.12
N GLN A 133 -14.43 11.71 8.02
CA GLN A 133 -15.51 10.72 7.99
C GLN A 133 -14.99 9.40 7.39
N THR A 134 -15.84 8.37 7.41
CA THR A 134 -15.55 7.12 6.69
C THR A 134 -15.31 7.40 5.21
N GLY A 135 -14.21 6.88 4.67
CA GLY A 135 -13.78 7.05 3.28
C GLY A 135 -12.92 8.29 3.02
N ASP A 136 -12.82 9.23 3.98
CA ASP A 136 -11.89 10.35 3.85
C ASP A 136 -10.45 9.87 3.92
N ARG A 137 -9.58 10.57 3.19
CA ARG A 137 -8.19 10.20 3.03
C ARG A 137 -7.24 11.34 3.35
N ILE A 138 -6.23 11.04 4.17
CA ILE A 138 -5.09 11.94 4.38
C ILE A 138 -3.84 11.24 3.85
N THR A 139 -3.13 11.92 2.94
CA THR A 139 -1.86 11.46 2.38
C THR A 139 -0.74 12.38 2.85
N GLY A 140 0.26 11.84 3.56
CA GLY A 140 1.50 12.54 3.89
C GLY A 140 2.60 12.15 2.91
N VAL A 141 3.24 13.12 2.27
CA VAL A 141 4.37 12.92 1.34
C VAL A 141 5.66 13.39 2.01
N ASN A 142 6.59 12.46 2.21
CA ASN A 142 7.93 12.75 2.73
C ASN A 142 8.79 13.40 1.66
N ARG A 143 9.13 14.67 1.84
CA ARG A 143 10.02 15.47 0.98
C ARG A 143 11.45 15.50 1.50
N ARG A 144 11.92 14.41 2.09
CA ARG A 144 13.27 14.25 2.65
C ARG A 144 13.68 15.45 3.53
N SER A 145 14.61 16.29 3.03
CA SER A 145 15.16 17.42 3.78
C SER A 145 14.23 18.64 3.89
N GLU A 146 13.06 18.62 3.22
CA GLU A 146 12.14 19.76 3.24
C GLU A 146 11.05 19.64 4.31
N GLY A 147 10.65 18.39 4.67
CA GLY A 147 9.55 18.13 5.59
C GLY A 147 8.45 17.25 4.98
N VAL A 148 7.19 17.51 5.31
CA VAL A 148 6.05 16.70 4.86
C VAL A 148 4.96 17.58 4.26
N ARG A 149 4.49 17.22 3.06
CA ARG A 149 3.26 17.75 2.46
C ARG A 149 2.08 16.87 2.80
N PHE A 150 0.95 17.51 3.09
CA PHE A 150 -0.28 16.82 3.42
C PHE A 150 -1.37 17.11 2.40
N TYR A 151 -2.04 16.05 1.97
CA TYR A 151 -3.19 16.09 1.07
C TYR A 151 -4.41 15.52 1.79
N VAL A 152 -5.55 16.15 1.61
CA VAL A 152 -6.85 15.66 2.08
C VAL A 152 -7.72 15.39 0.86
N ASN A 153 -8.15 14.16 0.69
CA ASN A 153 -8.95 13.72 -0.47
C ASN A 153 -8.34 14.17 -1.82
N GLY A 154 -7.00 14.08 -1.92
CA GLY A 154 -6.25 14.43 -3.12
C GLY A 154 -5.99 15.93 -3.31
N ARG A 155 -6.42 16.80 -2.40
CA ARG A 155 -6.18 18.24 -2.44
C ARG A 155 -5.11 18.64 -1.44
N LEU A 156 -4.15 19.47 -1.85
CA LEU A 156 -3.11 19.97 -0.97
C LEU A 156 -3.73 20.75 0.20
N ALA A 157 -3.52 20.26 1.42
CA ALA A 157 -3.92 20.93 2.65
C ALA A 157 -2.85 21.90 3.14
N GLY A 158 -1.57 21.56 2.89
CA GLY A 158 -0.41 22.36 3.26
C GLY A 158 0.80 21.49 3.58
N GLU A 159 1.76 22.07 4.29
CA GLU A 159 3.03 21.39 4.58
C GLU A 159 3.59 21.77 5.95
N VAL A 160 4.35 20.85 6.55
CA VAL A 160 5.23 21.10 7.68
C VAL A 160 6.66 21.14 7.14
N ARG A 161 7.22 22.35 6.99
CA ARG A 161 8.58 22.59 6.47
C ARG A 161 9.59 22.44 7.60
N ASP A 162 9.88 21.20 7.93
CA ASP A 162 10.87 20.87 8.96
C ASP A 162 11.44 19.48 8.70
N ALA A 163 12.72 19.41 8.40
CA ALA A 163 13.42 18.15 8.13
C ALA A 163 13.40 17.18 9.33
N ALA A 164 13.35 17.71 10.57
CA ALA A 164 13.29 16.88 11.78
C ALA A 164 11.89 16.27 12.01
N PHE A 165 10.84 16.88 11.46
CA PHE A 165 9.47 16.38 11.58
C PHE A 165 9.25 15.08 10.83
N ALA A 166 9.75 14.99 9.58
CA ALA A 166 9.44 13.88 8.69
C ALA A 166 9.81 12.50 9.24
N PRO A 167 11.03 12.24 9.74
CA PRO A 167 11.40 10.92 10.27
C PRO A 167 10.60 10.54 11.53
N LEU A 168 10.19 11.50 12.34
CA LEU A 168 9.37 11.26 13.52
C LEU A 168 7.91 10.94 13.14
N PHE A 169 7.35 11.71 12.21
CA PHE A 169 5.99 11.50 11.75
C PHE A 169 5.83 10.16 10.99
N PHE A 170 6.67 9.88 10.02
CA PHE A 170 6.67 8.59 9.31
C PHE A 170 7.05 7.44 10.22
N GLY A 171 7.88 7.71 11.21
CA GLY A 171 8.29 6.75 12.24
C GLY A 171 7.13 6.23 13.10
N ILE A 172 6.01 6.92 13.18
CA ILE A 172 4.79 6.44 13.86
C ILE A 172 4.45 5.02 13.38
N TRP A 173 4.63 4.74 12.08
CA TRP A 173 4.33 3.44 11.48
C TRP A 173 5.57 2.64 11.07
N LEU A 174 6.65 3.31 10.66
CA LEU A 174 7.81 2.66 10.02
C LEU A 174 9.00 2.44 10.97
N SER A 175 9.05 3.14 12.12
CA SER A 175 10.11 2.95 13.11
C SER A 175 10.01 1.60 13.82
N PRO A 176 11.14 0.98 14.20
CA PRO A 176 11.14 -0.15 15.14
C PRO A 176 10.49 0.17 16.51
N ARG A 177 10.37 1.47 16.85
CA ARG A 177 9.75 1.94 18.09
C ARG A 177 8.24 2.20 17.98
N THR A 178 7.61 1.84 16.86
CA THR A 178 6.15 2.00 16.67
C THR A 178 5.36 1.25 17.75
N SER A 179 4.19 1.75 18.11
CA SER A 179 3.22 1.02 18.95
C SER A 179 2.55 -0.15 18.21
N GLU A 180 2.70 -0.21 16.87
CA GLU A 180 2.00 -1.13 15.98
C GLU A 180 2.98 -2.00 15.17
N PRO A 181 3.77 -2.90 15.82
CA PRO A 181 4.84 -3.65 15.13
C PRO A 181 4.30 -4.60 14.04
N LYS A 182 3.08 -5.12 14.18
CA LYS A 182 2.45 -5.95 13.15
C LYS A 182 2.13 -5.13 11.90
N LEU A 183 1.51 -3.96 12.08
CA LEU A 183 1.21 -3.05 10.99
C LEU A 183 2.49 -2.58 10.29
N ARG A 184 3.56 -2.34 11.04
CA ARG A 184 4.87 -2.05 10.47
C ARG A 184 5.36 -3.18 9.56
N ALA A 185 5.26 -4.42 9.99
CA ALA A 185 5.69 -5.58 9.19
C ALA A 185 4.88 -5.69 7.88
N GLU A 186 3.57 -5.42 7.93
CA GLU A 186 2.70 -5.38 6.74
C GLU A 186 3.12 -4.26 5.77
N LEU A 187 3.40 -3.06 6.28
CA LEU A 187 3.86 -1.93 5.45
C LEU A 187 5.22 -2.18 4.80
N LEU A 188 6.12 -2.84 5.51
CA LEU A 188 7.45 -3.20 5.00
C LEU A 188 7.44 -4.40 4.05
N GLY A 189 6.29 -5.11 3.93
CA GLY A 189 6.20 -6.34 3.15
C GLY A 189 6.99 -7.50 3.76
N THR A 190 7.22 -7.48 5.08
CA THR A 190 7.94 -8.50 5.84
C THR A 190 7.03 -9.34 6.73
N ALA A 191 5.73 -9.11 6.66
CA ALA A 191 4.74 -9.94 7.34
C ALA A 191 4.75 -11.37 6.74
N PRO A 192 4.64 -12.42 7.59
CA PRO A 192 4.64 -13.82 7.16
C PRO A 192 3.38 -14.17 6.36
#